data_a1627367ccb250f82d69d321e6b2daa6
#
_entry.id   a1627367ccb250f82d69d321e6b2daa6
#
_cell.length_a   1.000
_cell.length_b   1.000
_cell.length_c   1.000
_cell.angle_alpha   90.00
_cell.angle_beta   90.00
_cell.angle_gamma   90.00
#
_symmetry.space_group_name_H-M   'P 1'
#
loop_
_entity.id
_entity.type
_entity.pdbx_description
1 polymer ?
#
loop_
_entity_poly.entity_id
_entity_poly.type
_entity_poly.pdbx_seq_one_letter_code
_entity_poly.pdbx_strand_id
1 'polypeptide(L)'
;MKITGKHLLVLVGMCGLIASGVGLVTNVAGIFFDPVATELGVGKGQISLTLTICNVCFALGGMLAPRLMKAGSPKPLLIAATAALAGATAGLSIAHSIGLIYALCVVRGFAAGVIGMVFATSVLNNWFHEGIGLVTSIAFGCSGIAGAVFSPVLSGVIASAGWRVGYLTIAAITVVLNLPAILFLPSVTPEGCGMRALGDTGEAQVQTSDVAQETAAGPINAALFGLVLAYAVICSGITGLPQHFPGMAESFGVGAVGATMLSFCMIANTAGKVVLGALVDKLGARVSILAYCVLILVSLFLLLFVHSGTALVVAAALFGLCYSLATVGISLTTREVFGLANYTRVYPTFSLGGNVANAAFSSIIGFMYDFSGGYALTLYVMAAMTLATGALIVAAFSKRA
;
A
#
# COMPACT_ATOMS: atom_id res chain seq x y z
N MET A 1 -10.87 -30.58 3.69
CA MET A 1 -10.10 -30.57 4.97
C MET A 1 -10.67 -29.49 5.89
N LYS A 2 -10.79 -29.70 7.21
CA LYS A 2 -11.40 -28.69 8.10
C LYS A 2 -10.34 -27.65 8.48
N ILE A 3 -10.66 -26.36 8.33
CA ILE A 3 -9.85 -25.26 8.87
C ILE A 3 -9.72 -25.46 10.37
N THR A 4 -8.50 -25.64 10.86
CA THR A 4 -8.24 -25.76 12.31
C THR A 4 -8.09 -24.37 12.92
N GLY A 5 -8.35 -24.26 14.23
CA GLY A 5 -8.17 -22.98 14.95
C GLY A 5 -6.76 -22.38 14.78
N LYS A 6 -5.71 -23.21 14.59
CA LYS A 6 -4.35 -22.71 14.36
C LYS A 6 -4.18 -22.02 12.99
N HIS A 7 -4.78 -22.55 11.92
CA HIS A 7 -4.77 -21.85 10.61
C HIS A 7 -5.42 -20.47 10.71
N LEU A 8 -6.55 -20.37 11.43
CA LEU A 8 -7.22 -19.11 11.66
C LEU A 8 -6.35 -18.12 12.46
N LEU A 9 -5.69 -18.60 13.53
CA LEU A 9 -4.78 -17.78 14.34
C LEU A 9 -3.58 -17.25 13.54
N VAL A 10 -3.02 -18.08 12.64
CA VAL A 10 -1.96 -17.64 11.72
C VAL A 10 -2.47 -16.55 10.80
N LEU A 11 -3.66 -16.72 10.20
CA LEU A 11 -4.27 -15.69 9.35
C LEU A 11 -4.51 -14.39 10.12
N VAL A 12 -5.08 -14.45 11.33
CA VAL A 12 -5.29 -13.28 12.20
C VAL A 12 -3.97 -12.59 12.53
N GLY A 13 -2.91 -13.36 12.80
CA GLY A 13 -1.58 -12.81 13.01
C GLY A 13 -1.06 -12.05 11.79
N MET A 14 -1.20 -12.63 10.58
CA MET A 14 -0.78 -11.95 9.34
C MET A 14 -1.63 -10.69 9.05
N CYS A 15 -2.93 -10.74 9.30
CA CYS A 15 -3.81 -9.57 9.25
C CYS A 15 -3.32 -8.43 10.17
N GLY A 16 -2.94 -8.76 11.42
CA GLY A 16 -2.41 -7.79 12.37
C GLY A 16 -1.09 -7.15 11.90
N LEU A 17 -0.15 -7.95 11.38
CA LEU A 17 1.13 -7.44 10.86
C LEU A 17 0.93 -6.50 9.66
N ILE A 18 0.03 -6.84 8.74
CA ILE A 18 -0.27 -6.00 7.58
C ILE A 18 -1.04 -4.73 7.98
N ALA A 19 -1.99 -4.85 8.91
CA ALA A 19 -2.73 -3.70 9.44
C ALA A 19 -1.79 -2.71 10.13
N SER A 20 -0.86 -3.18 10.94
CA SER A 20 0.12 -2.34 11.65
C SER A 20 1.19 -1.77 10.70
N GLY A 21 1.85 -2.63 9.90
CA GLY A 21 3.00 -2.26 9.07
C GLY A 21 2.63 -1.39 7.86
N VAL A 22 1.48 -1.62 7.23
CA VAL A 22 1.03 -0.84 6.08
C VAL A 22 -0.10 0.11 6.47
N GLY A 23 -1.11 -0.39 7.20
CA GLY A 23 -2.28 0.40 7.59
C GLY A 23 -1.90 1.60 8.46
N LEU A 24 -1.18 1.37 9.56
CA LEU A 24 -0.82 2.44 10.50
C LEU A 24 0.47 3.19 10.13
N VAL A 25 1.37 2.61 9.34
CA VAL A 25 2.59 3.33 8.93
C VAL A 25 2.34 4.19 7.70
N THR A 26 1.63 3.66 6.70
CA THR A 26 1.46 4.31 5.40
C THR A 26 0.08 4.94 5.23
N ASN A 27 -1.00 4.20 5.50
CA ASN A 27 -2.35 4.64 5.11
C ASN A 27 -2.92 5.76 5.99
N VAL A 28 -2.44 5.95 7.23
CA VAL A 28 -2.87 7.05 8.11
C VAL A 28 -1.87 8.21 8.18
N ALA A 29 -0.74 8.14 7.45
CA ALA A 29 0.34 9.11 7.57
C ALA A 29 -0.13 10.56 7.31
N GLY A 30 -1.02 10.74 6.34
CA GLY A 30 -1.48 12.06 5.91
C GLY A 30 -2.15 12.91 7.00
N ILE A 31 -2.80 12.29 8.00
CA ILE A 31 -3.45 13.05 9.09
C ILE A 31 -2.44 13.73 10.03
N PHE A 32 -1.16 13.32 9.99
CA PHE A 32 -0.09 13.91 10.80
C PHE A 32 0.66 15.03 10.06
N PHE A 33 0.53 15.17 8.76
CA PHE A 33 1.35 16.11 7.97
C PHE A 33 1.16 17.55 8.43
N ASP A 34 -0.06 18.04 8.47
CA ASP A 34 -0.33 19.44 8.82
C ASP A 34 -0.04 19.77 10.30
N PRO A 35 -0.49 18.97 11.29
CA PRO A 35 -0.18 19.25 12.69
C PRO A 35 1.31 19.26 12.99
N VAL A 36 2.08 18.32 12.42
CA VAL A 36 3.53 18.25 12.63
C VAL A 36 4.26 19.36 11.89
N ALA A 37 3.88 19.64 10.61
CA ALA A 37 4.48 20.71 9.84
C ALA A 37 4.30 22.07 10.50
N THR A 38 3.10 22.36 10.99
CA THR A 38 2.77 23.62 11.67
C THR A 38 3.58 23.80 12.95
N GLU A 39 3.66 22.76 13.79
CA GLU A 39 4.39 22.88 15.07
C GLU A 39 5.91 22.97 14.88
N LEU A 40 6.47 22.27 13.90
CA LEU A 40 7.91 22.29 13.63
C LEU A 40 8.32 23.44 12.69
N GLY A 41 7.38 24.20 12.13
CA GLY A 41 7.66 25.28 11.19
C GLY A 41 8.31 24.81 9.89
N VAL A 42 7.94 23.61 9.41
CA VAL A 42 8.50 23.01 8.18
C VAL A 42 7.46 22.97 7.06
N GLY A 43 7.93 22.90 5.82
CA GLY A 43 7.06 22.80 4.64
C GLY A 43 6.36 21.42 4.53
N LYS A 44 5.24 21.40 3.79
CA LYS A 44 4.50 20.14 3.54
C LYS A 44 5.33 19.14 2.73
N GLY A 45 6.22 19.60 1.86
CA GLY A 45 7.19 18.75 1.17
C GLY A 45 8.16 18.06 2.12
N GLN A 46 8.68 18.80 3.11
CA GLN A 46 9.60 18.24 4.09
C GLN A 46 8.91 17.18 4.97
N ILE A 47 7.69 17.43 5.44
CA ILE A 47 7.00 16.44 6.27
C ILE A 47 6.56 15.22 5.45
N SER A 48 6.12 15.37 4.21
CA SER A 48 5.73 14.24 3.36
C SER A 48 6.91 13.34 2.96
N LEU A 49 8.18 13.85 3.00
CA LEU A 49 9.39 13.02 2.86
C LEU A 49 9.48 11.91 3.92
N THR A 50 8.86 12.08 5.08
CA THR A 50 8.79 11.05 6.12
C THR A 50 8.16 9.75 5.58
N LEU A 51 7.10 9.87 4.75
CA LEU A 51 6.45 8.74 4.14
C LEU A 51 7.32 8.11 3.03
N THR A 52 8.02 8.93 2.24
CA THR A 52 8.98 8.43 1.24
C THR A 52 10.10 7.62 1.90
N ILE A 53 10.69 8.16 2.97
CA ILE A 53 11.73 7.47 3.76
C ILE A 53 11.19 6.15 4.32
N CYS A 54 10.00 6.17 4.95
CA CYS A 54 9.36 4.97 5.46
C CYS A 54 9.17 3.91 4.36
N ASN A 55 8.66 4.29 3.19
CA ASN A 55 8.38 3.34 2.09
C ASN A 55 9.65 2.76 1.47
N VAL A 56 10.70 3.56 1.30
CA VAL A 56 12.01 3.07 0.83
C VAL A 56 12.60 2.09 1.84
N CYS A 57 12.60 2.44 3.12
CA CYS A 57 13.11 1.56 4.17
C CYS A 57 12.22 0.31 4.35
N PHE A 58 10.91 0.42 4.14
CA PHE A 58 10.00 -0.72 4.10
C PHE A 58 10.37 -1.71 2.99
N ALA A 59 10.69 -1.22 1.79
CA ALA A 59 11.14 -2.08 0.70
C ALA A 59 12.46 -2.78 1.05
N LEU A 60 13.43 -2.06 1.63
CA LEU A 60 14.71 -2.64 2.07
C LEU A 60 14.53 -3.70 3.17
N GLY A 61 13.67 -3.43 4.15
CA GLY A 61 13.31 -4.40 5.19
C GLY A 61 12.67 -5.66 4.61
N GLY A 62 11.75 -5.49 3.65
CA GLY A 62 11.10 -6.59 2.94
C GLY A 62 12.07 -7.47 2.15
N MET A 63 13.10 -6.88 1.52
CA MET A 63 14.15 -7.64 0.83
C MET A 63 15.01 -8.49 1.79
N LEU A 64 15.15 -8.06 3.03
CA LEU A 64 15.91 -8.78 4.04
C LEU A 64 15.07 -9.86 4.76
N ALA A 65 13.74 -9.71 4.79
CA ALA A 65 12.82 -10.60 5.49
C ALA A 65 13.06 -12.10 5.19
N PRO A 66 13.21 -12.57 3.92
CA PRO A 66 13.42 -13.98 3.64
C PRO A 66 14.72 -14.55 4.23
N ARG A 67 15.77 -13.72 4.35
CA ARG A 67 17.03 -14.14 4.98
C ARG A 67 16.89 -14.29 6.48
N LEU A 68 16.17 -13.38 7.12
CA LEU A 68 15.91 -13.39 8.57
C LEU A 68 14.97 -14.52 8.98
N MET A 69 14.01 -14.89 8.11
CA MET A 69 13.08 -16.00 8.35
C MET A 69 13.77 -17.38 8.41
N LYS A 70 14.93 -17.55 7.78
CA LYS A 70 15.70 -18.81 7.79
C LYS A 70 16.38 -19.11 9.13
N ALA A 71 16.41 -18.18 10.05
CA ALA A 71 17.15 -18.28 11.32
C ALA A 71 16.38 -19.04 12.45
N GLY A 72 15.36 -19.85 12.14
CA GLY A 72 14.63 -20.67 13.11
C GLY A 72 13.25 -20.12 13.50
N SER A 73 12.95 -20.03 14.80
CA SER A 73 11.64 -19.55 15.28
C SER A 73 11.37 -18.10 14.84
N PRO A 74 10.17 -17.78 14.30
CA PRO A 74 9.83 -16.42 13.90
C PRO A 74 9.64 -15.46 15.09
N LYS A 75 9.44 -15.98 16.31
CA LYS A 75 9.11 -15.15 17.49
C LYS A 75 10.14 -14.09 17.83
N PRO A 76 11.46 -14.39 17.93
CA PRO A 76 12.45 -13.35 18.23
C PRO A 76 12.46 -12.23 17.19
N LEU A 77 12.30 -12.57 15.90
CA LEU A 77 12.22 -11.62 14.81
C LEU A 77 10.97 -10.73 14.95
N LEU A 78 9.81 -11.32 15.20
CA LEU A 78 8.55 -10.61 15.38
C LEU A 78 8.60 -9.67 16.59
N ILE A 79 9.17 -10.14 17.72
CA ILE A 79 9.32 -9.31 18.92
C ILE A 79 10.26 -8.12 18.64
N ALA A 80 11.44 -8.39 18.08
CA ALA A 80 12.44 -7.35 17.80
C ALA A 80 11.91 -6.32 16.81
N ALA A 81 11.30 -6.77 15.71
CA ALA A 81 10.76 -5.88 14.70
C ALA A 81 9.53 -5.10 15.22
N THR A 82 8.65 -5.72 16.01
CA THR A 82 7.53 -5.02 16.64
C THR A 82 8.01 -3.99 17.66
N ALA A 83 9.01 -4.33 18.48
CA ALA A 83 9.61 -3.40 19.43
C ALA A 83 10.29 -2.21 18.74
N ALA A 84 11.02 -2.46 17.66
CA ALA A 84 11.62 -1.41 16.84
C ALA A 84 10.56 -0.52 16.17
N LEU A 85 9.52 -1.11 15.58
CA LEU A 85 8.42 -0.40 14.95
C LEU A 85 7.64 0.46 15.93
N ALA A 86 7.22 -0.12 17.05
CA ALA A 86 6.46 0.58 18.09
C ALA A 86 7.34 1.61 18.80
N GLY A 87 8.60 1.27 19.10
CA GLY A 87 9.56 2.16 19.76
C GLY A 87 9.91 3.38 18.90
N ALA A 88 10.19 3.17 17.59
CA ALA A 88 10.42 4.28 16.67
C ALA A 88 9.16 5.15 16.51
N THR A 89 7.97 4.54 16.46
CA THR A 89 6.70 5.28 16.38
C THR A 89 6.44 6.08 17.66
N ALA A 90 6.68 5.50 18.83
CA ALA A 90 6.60 6.22 20.11
C ALA A 90 7.65 7.32 20.20
N GLY A 91 8.87 7.07 19.68
CA GLY A 91 9.94 8.08 19.61
C GLY A 91 9.55 9.33 18.80
N LEU A 92 8.68 9.20 17.78
CA LEU A 92 8.16 10.36 17.07
C LEU A 92 7.42 11.33 17.99
N SER A 93 6.81 10.87 19.09
CA SER A 93 6.09 11.74 20.03
C SER A 93 6.98 12.73 20.77
N ILE A 94 8.26 12.43 20.90
CA ILE A 94 9.25 13.30 21.58
C ILE A 94 10.15 14.05 20.60
N ALA A 95 9.87 13.94 19.28
CA ALA A 95 10.69 14.59 18.29
C ALA A 95 10.43 16.11 18.25
N HIS A 96 11.52 16.88 18.26
CA HIS A 96 11.51 18.35 18.21
C HIS A 96 12.20 18.87 16.93
N SER A 97 12.64 17.99 16.03
CA SER A 97 13.26 18.36 14.77
C SER A 97 12.89 17.40 13.65
N ILE A 98 12.82 17.91 12.44
CA ILE A 98 12.53 17.10 11.25
C ILE A 98 13.61 16.03 11.00
N GLY A 99 14.88 16.32 11.34
CA GLY A 99 15.97 15.35 11.21
C GLY A 99 15.79 14.12 12.11
N LEU A 100 15.35 14.33 13.38
CA LEU A 100 15.04 13.21 14.28
C LEU A 100 13.85 12.40 13.76
N ILE A 101 12.82 13.08 13.21
CA ILE A 101 11.68 12.40 12.59
C ILE A 101 12.15 11.52 11.43
N TYR A 102 13.03 12.01 10.55
CA TYR A 102 13.57 11.22 9.44
C TYR A 102 14.34 9.99 9.94
N ALA A 103 15.20 10.15 10.96
CA ALA A 103 15.94 9.03 11.55
C ALA A 103 15.00 7.95 12.12
N LEU A 104 13.96 8.37 12.83
CA LEU A 104 12.95 7.45 13.37
C LEU A 104 12.13 6.80 12.25
N CYS A 105 11.84 7.50 11.16
CA CYS A 105 11.15 6.96 9.98
C CYS A 105 11.97 5.88 9.27
N VAL A 106 13.31 5.97 9.25
CA VAL A 106 14.18 4.91 8.75
C VAL A 106 13.97 3.62 9.54
N VAL A 107 14.05 3.70 10.87
CA VAL A 107 13.85 2.51 11.74
C VAL A 107 12.42 1.97 11.63
N ARG A 108 11.42 2.88 11.66
CA ARG A 108 10.00 2.54 11.54
C ARG A 108 9.69 1.83 10.24
N GLY A 109 10.14 2.39 9.10
CA GLY A 109 9.93 1.81 7.79
C GLY A 109 10.62 0.46 7.64
N PHE A 110 11.89 0.36 8.03
CA PHE A 110 12.66 -0.87 7.95
C PHE A 110 12.03 -2.00 8.78
N ALA A 111 11.69 -1.73 10.04
CA ALA A 111 11.04 -2.71 10.92
C ALA A 111 9.69 -3.18 10.37
N ALA A 112 8.87 -2.24 9.88
CA ALA A 112 7.60 -2.56 9.22
C ALA A 112 7.79 -3.44 7.98
N GLY A 113 8.84 -3.19 7.19
CA GLY A 113 9.18 -3.98 6.00
C GLY A 113 9.57 -5.42 6.33
N VAL A 114 10.38 -5.62 7.37
CA VAL A 114 10.85 -6.96 7.81
C VAL A 114 9.68 -7.89 8.15
N ILE A 115 8.65 -7.39 8.84
CA ILE A 115 7.47 -8.18 9.24
C ILE A 115 6.24 -7.91 8.35
N GLY A 116 6.42 -7.16 7.26
CA GLY A 116 5.35 -6.71 6.38
C GLY A 116 4.93 -7.74 5.33
N MET A 117 4.65 -7.23 4.12
CA MET A 117 4.02 -8.02 3.04
C MET A 117 4.80 -9.27 2.66
N VAL A 118 6.15 -9.20 2.54
CA VAL A 118 6.98 -10.35 2.15
C VAL A 118 6.93 -11.45 3.21
N PHE A 119 7.06 -11.07 4.49
CA PHE A 119 6.95 -11.99 5.61
C PHE A 119 5.56 -12.66 5.63
N ALA A 120 4.49 -11.85 5.58
CA ALA A 120 3.13 -12.37 5.63
C ALA A 120 2.82 -13.30 4.45
N THR A 121 3.20 -12.92 3.20
CA THR A 121 3.00 -13.77 2.02
C THR A 121 3.75 -15.09 2.16
N SER A 122 5.01 -15.08 2.63
CA SER A 122 5.79 -16.30 2.81
C SER A 122 5.14 -17.24 3.81
N VAL A 123 4.66 -16.73 4.94
CA VAL A 123 3.95 -17.54 5.94
C VAL A 123 2.64 -18.07 5.37
N LEU A 124 1.83 -17.22 4.72
CA LEU A 124 0.55 -17.65 4.15
C LEU A 124 0.72 -18.71 3.05
N ASN A 125 1.72 -18.58 2.18
CA ASN A 125 2.03 -19.57 1.14
C ASN A 125 2.43 -20.93 1.73
N ASN A 126 3.14 -20.93 2.86
CA ASN A 126 3.53 -22.17 3.54
C ASN A 126 2.35 -22.83 4.27
N TRP A 127 1.44 -22.06 4.85
CA TRP A 127 0.35 -22.57 5.67
C TRP A 127 -0.93 -22.90 4.89
N PHE A 128 -1.12 -22.31 3.69
CA PHE A 128 -2.35 -22.42 2.89
C PHE A 128 -1.98 -22.76 1.44
N HIS A 129 -2.20 -23.99 1.02
CA HIS A 129 -2.10 -24.40 -0.37
C HIS A 129 -3.45 -24.25 -1.08
N GLU A 130 -4.56 -24.45 -0.36
CA GLU A 130 -5.91 -24.24 -0.88
C GLU A 130 -6.42 -22.85 -0.49
N GLY A 131 -7.00 -22.11 -1.45
CA GLY A 131 -7.59 -20.79 -1.21
C GLY A 131 -6.57 -19.68 -0.92
N ILE A 132 -5.30 -19.85 -1.28
CA ILE A 132 -4.22 -18.90 -0.99
C ILE A 132 -4.52 -17.48 -1.48
N GLY A 133 -5.16 -17.33 -2.65
CA GLY A 133 -5.55 -16.02 -3.18
C GLY A 133 -6.54 -15.29 -2.27
N LEU A 134 -7.55 -16.00 -1.74
CA LEU A 134 -8.53 -15.43 -0.80
C LEU A 134 -7.87 -15.05 0.52
N VAL A 135 -7.06 -15.94 1.08
CA VAL A 135 -6.37 -15.75 2.37
C VAL A 135 -5.42 -14.56 2.30
N THR A 136 -4.64 -14.45 1.22
CA THR A 136 -3.74 -13.31 0.99
C THR A 136 -4.53 -12.00 0.78
N SER A 137 -5.64 -12.05 0.06
CA SER A 137 -6.50 -10.88 -0.15
C SER A 137 -7.12 -10.37 1.16
N ILE A 138 -7.55 -11.28 2.04
CA ILE A 138 -8.05 -10.94 3.38
C ILE A 138 -6.95 -10.24 4.18
N ALA A 139 -5.77 -10.86 4.27
CA ALA A 139 -4.66 -10.30 5.04
C ALA A 139 -4.26 -8.90 4.53
N PHE A 140 -4.11 -8.73 3.22
CA PHE A 140 -3.74 -7.43 2.62
C PHE A 140 -4.87 -6.39 2.69
N GLY A 141 -6.14 -6.84 2.64
CA GLY A 141 -7.31 -6.00 2.86
C GLY A 141 -7.32 -5.34 4.24
N CYS A 142 -6.75 -5.99 5.26
CA CYS A 142 -6.64 -5.45 6.61
C CYS A 142 -5.85 -4.13 6.67
N SER A 143 -4.92 -3.87 5.74
CA SER A 143 -4.25 -2.56 5.67
C SER A 143 -5.21 -1.43 5.30
N GLY A 144 -6.13 -1.67 4.36
CA GLY A 144 -7.15 -0.70 3.98
C GLY A 144 -8.17 -0.49 5.10
N ILE A 145 -8.61 -1.57 5.73
CA ILE A 145 -9.53 -1.52 6.89
C ILE A 145 -8.88 -0.74 8.04
N ALA A 146 -7.61 -1.00 8.35
CA ALA A 146 -6.90 -0.26 9.38
C ALA A 146 -6.81 1.25 9.05
N GLY A 147 -6.48 1.61 7.80
CA GLY A 147 -6.49 3.00 7.34
C GLY A 147 -7.88 3.64 7.50
N ALA A 148 -8.93 2.93 7.10
CA ALA A 148 -10.30 3.44 7.16
C ALA A 148 -10.79 3.64 8.59
N VAL A 149 -10.54 2.69 9.48
CA VAL A 149 -11.00 2.73 10.89
C VAL A 149 -10.17 3.69 11.72
N PHE A 150 -8.84 3.62 11.59
CA PHE A 150 -7.96 4.39 12.48
C PHE A 150 -7.76 5.84 12.03
N SER A 151 -8.00 6.22 10.75
CA SER A 151 -7.87 7.63 10.35
C SER A 151 -8.80 8.57 11.13
N PRO A 152 -10.13 8.34 11.25
CA PRO A 152 -10.98 9.21 12.03
C PRO A 152 -10.71 9.12 13.54
N VAL A 153 -10.38 7.93 14.07
CA VAL A 153 -10.05 7.75 15.49
C VAL A 153 -8.80 8.57 15.85
N LEU A 154 -7.73 8.43 15.06
CA LEU A 154 -6.48 9.16 15.30
C LEU A 154 -6.64 10.67 15.04
N SER A 155 -7.45 11.07 14.07
CA SER A 155 -7.77 12.48 13.85
C SER A 155 -8.46 13.09 15.07
N GLY A 156 -9.40 12.36 15.70
CA GLY A 156 -10.02 12.76 16.95
C GLY A 156 -9.02 12.87 18.12
N VAL A 157 -8.09 11.92 18.23
CA VAL A 157 -7.00 11.97 19.23
C VAL A 157 -6.08 13.16 18.97
N ILE A 158 -5.69 13.42 17.72
CA ILE A 158 -4.86 14.56 17.35
C ILE A 158 -5.55 15.89 17.70
N ALA A 159 -6.83 16.01 17.39
CA ALA A 159 -7.61 17.22 17.66
C ALA A 159 -7.75 17.50 19.18
N SER A 160 -7.87 16.47 20.01
CA SER A 160 -8.08 16.61 21.46
C SER A 160 -6.80 16.65 22.28
N ALA A 161 -5.77 15.91 21.88
CA ALA A 161 -4.55 15.67 22.67
C ALA A 161 -3.24 15.92 21.91
N GLY A 162 -3.32 16.33 20.66
CA GLY A 162 -2.16 16.64 19.81
C GLY A 162 -1.55 15.40 19.12
N TRP A 163 -0.75 15.67 18.09
CA TRP A 163 -0.14 14.65 17.25
C TRP A 163 0.86 13.74 18.00
N ARG A 164 1.48 14.23 19.08
CA ARG A 164 2.37 13.44 19.92
C ARG A 164 1.65 12.27 20.58
N VAL A 165 0.47 12.52 21.14
CA VAL A 165 -0.39 11.48 21.70
C VAL A 165 -0.91 10.56 20.58
N GLY A 166 -1.17 11.10 19.40
CA GLY A 166 -1.51 10.32 18.20
C GLY A 166 -0.45 9.26 17.87
N TYR A 167 0.83 9.60 17.88
CA TYR A 167 1.92 8.63 17.66
C TYR A 167 2.04 7.59 18.78
N LEU A 168 1.86 7.98 20.05
CA LEU A 168 1.82 7.03 21.17
C LEU A 168 0.65 6.04 21.02
N THR A 169 -0.51 6.54 20.57
CA THR A 169 -1.67 5.70 20.29
C THR A 169 -1.38 4.70 19.17
N ILE A 170 -0.75 5.12 18.07
CA ILE A 170 -0.32 4.21 16.99
C ILE A 170 0.65 3.16 17.54
N ALA A 171 1.63 3.56 18.36
CA ALA A 171 2.59 2.62 18.93
C ALA A 171 1.89 1.54 19.78
N ALA A 172 0.94 1.92 20.62
CA ALA A 172 0.15 0.99 21.42
C ALA A 172 -0.69 0.05 20.55
N ILE A 173 -1.42 0.59 19.56
CA ILE A 173 -2.23 -0.21 18.62
C ILE A 173 -1.33 -1.17 17.83
N THR A 174 -0.14 -0.75 17.39
CA THR A 174 0.84 -1.61 16.69
C THR A 174 1.21 -2.82 17.52
N VAL A 175 1.50 -2.65 18.81
CA VAL A 175 1.80 -3.77 19.72
C VAL A 175 0.59 -4.71 19.81
N VAL A 176 -0.61 -4.19 20.02
CA VAL A 176 -1.85 -4.99 20.14
C VAL A 176 -2.12 -5.78 18.86
N LEU A 177 -1.98 -5.16 17.68
CA LEU A 177 -2.22 -5.82 16.39
C LEU A 177 -1.18 -6.91 16.09
N ASN A 178 0.05 -6.76 16.57
CA ASN A 178 1.11 -7.72 16.32
C ASN A 178 1.14 -8.87 17.36
N LEU A 179 0.48 -8.72 18.52
CA LEU A 179 0.42 -9.74 19.55
C LEU A 179 -0.07 -11.10 19.03
N PRO A 180 -1.12 -11.21 18.20
CA PRO A 180 -1.55 -12.51 17.68
C PRO A 180 -0.44 -13.23 16.90
N ALA A 181 0.33 -12.52 16.09
CA ALA A 181 1.46 -13.11 15.36
C ALA A 181 2.57 -13.58 16.34
N ILE A 182 2.92 -12.76 17.33
CA ILE A 182 3.95 -13.09 18.31
C ILE A 182 3.56 -14.29 19.17
N LEU A 183 2.30 -14.36 19.60
CA LEU A 183 1.83 -15.39 20.52
C LEU A 183 1.52 -16.70 19.79
N PHE A 184 0.86 -16.62 18.65
CA PHE A 184 0.21 -17.76 18.01
C PHE A 184 0.90 -18.26 16.75
N LEU A 185 1.88 -17.55 16.16
CA LEU A 185 2.68 -18.09 15.06
C LEU A 185 3.77 -19.02 15.61
N PRO A 186 3.60 -20.35 15.53
CA PRO A 186 4.55 -21.28 16.13
C PRO A 186 5.80 -21.42 15.26
N SER A 187 5.64 -21.39 13.95
CA SER A 187 6.69 -21.55 12.95
C SER A 187 6.30 -20.86 11.63
N VAL A 188 7.28 -20.54 10.80
CA VAL A 188 7.07 -20.02 9.44
C VAL A 188 6.42 -21.09 8.55
N THR A 189 6.70 -22.36 8.79
CA THR A 189 6.13 -23.51 8.07
C THR A 189 5.33 -24.40 9.03
N PRO A 190 4.23 -25.03 8.57
CA PRO A 190 3.40 -25.88 9.40
C PRO A 190 4.15 -27.12 9.92
N GLU A 191 5.12 -27.67 9.16
CA GLU A 191 5.93 -28.82 9.54
C GLU A 191 6.77 -28.54 10.80
N GLY A 192 7.24 -27.30 10.96
CA GLY A 192 7.99 -26.87 12.14
C GLY A 192 7.23 -27.01 13.48
N CYS A 193 5.92 -27.25 13.42
CA CYS A 193 5.07 -27.52 14.59
C CYS A 193 4.26 -28.84 14.47
N GLY A 194 4.67 -29.75 13.57
CA GLY A 194 4.02 -31.05 13.37
C GLY A 194 2.64 -30.98 12.71
N MET A 195 2.35 -29.88 11.96
CA MET A 195 1.12 -29.71 11.21
C MET A 195 1.37 -29.83 9.70
N ARG A 196 0.28 -29.95 8.96
CA ARG A 196 0.28 -29.86 7.48
C ARG A 196 -0.38 -28.57 7.03
N ALA A 197 0.02 -28.10 5.85
CA ALA A 197 -0.63 -26.99 5.20
C ALA A 197 -2.11 -27.32 4.89
N LEU A 198 -2.95 -26.29 4.90
CA LEU A 198 -4.35 -26.45 4.50
C LEU A 198 -4.40 -26.73 2.99
N GLY A 199 -5.01 -27.88 2.59
CA GLY A 199 -5.05 -28.33 1.19
C GLY A 199 -3.89 -29.27 0.81
N ASP A 200 -3.01 -29.65 1.75
CA ASP A 200 -1.99 -30.67 1.50
C ASP A 200 -2.64 -32.04 1.33
N THR A 201 -2.62 -32.57 0.12
CA THR A 201 -3.20 -33.87 -0.25
C THR A 201 -2.22 -35.04 -0.03
N GLY A 202 -1.00 -34.75 0.45
CA GLY A 202 0.03 -35.80 0.68
C GLY A 202 0.71 -36.31 -0.58
N GLU A 203 0.20 -36.02 -1.76
CA GLU A 203 0.93 -36.12 -3.00
C GLU A 203 1.85 -34.91 -3.09
N ALA A 204 3.15 -35.15 -3.30
CA ALA A 204 4.07 -34.06 -3.57
C ALA A 204 3.51 -33.27 -4.77
N GLN A 205 2.76 -32.20 -4.47
CA GLN A 205 2.57 -31.19 -5.47
C GLN A 205 3.99 -30.67 -5.71
N VAL A 206 4.58 -31.24 -6.77
CA VAL A 206 5.64 -30.53 -7.46
C VAL A 206 5.09 -29.12 -7.57
N GLN A 207 5.65 -28.22 -6.76
CA GLN A 207 5.54 -26.81 -7.08
C GLN A 207 5.87 -26.76 -8.55
N THR A 208 4.85 -26.59 -9.37
CA THR A 208 5.01 -26.06 -10.69
C THR A 208 5.39 -24.59 -10.46
N SER A 209 6.48 -24.46 -9.69
CA SER A 209 7.29 -23.28 -9.64
C SER A 209 7.72 -23.05 -11.06
N ASP A 210 7.48 -21.90 -11.51
CA ASP A 210 8.03 -21.02 -12.54
C ASP A 210 9.12 -21.57 -13.49
N VAL A 211 9.80 -22.66 -13.18
CA VAL A 211 10.90 -23.28 -13.96
C VAL A 211 10.39 -23.96 -15.24
N ALA A 212 9.16 -24.50 -15.26
CA ALA A 212 8.63 -25.13 -16.46
C ALA A 212 8.06 -24.12 -17.50
N GLN A 213 7.82 -22.86 -17.07
CA GLN A 213 7.37 -21.80 -17.97
C GLN A 213 8.52 -20.95 -18.54
N GLU A 214 9.72 -21.06 -18.01
CA GLU A 214 10.90 -20.34 -18.54
C GLU A 214 11.30 -20.79 -19.95
N THR A 215 11.01 -22.04 -20.32
CA THR A 215 11.34 -22.60 -21.62
C THR A 215 10.46 -22.11 -22.79
N ALA A 216 9.35 -21.42 -22.50
CA ALA A 216 8.43 -20.88 -23.51
C ALA A 216 8.39 -19.33 -23.57
N ALA A 217 9.24 -18.64 -22.79
CA ALA A 217 9.28 -17.18 -22.76
C ALA A 217 9.93 -16.63 -24.04
N GLY A 218 9.10 -15.98 -24.88
CA GLY A 218 9.60 -15.30 -26.08
C GLY A 218 10.39 -14.04 -25.81
N PRO A 219 10.99 -13.42 -26.83
CA PRO A 219 11.72 -12.16 -26.69
C PRO A 219 10.80 -11.04 -26.23
N ILE A 220 11.25 -10.24 -25.27
CA ILE A 220 10.52 -9.09 -24.77
C ILE A 220 10.74 -7.91 -25.73
N ASN A 221 9.67 -7.36 -26.27
CA ASN A 221 9.74 -6.13 -27.06
C ASN A 221 10.09 -4.95 -26.14
N ALA A 222 11.28 -4.35 -26.34
CA ALA A 222 11.78 -3.26 -25.49
C ALA A 222 10.88 -2.01 -25.50
N ALA A 223 10.26 -1.70 -26.65
CA ALA A 223 9.32 -0.56 -26.73
C ALA A 223 8.05 -0.81 -25.92
N LEU A 224 7.53 -2.02 -25.96
CA LEU A 224 6.35 -2.43 -25.21
C LEU A 224 6.66 -2.47 -23.70
N PHE A 225 7.85 -2.96 -23.33
CA PHE A 225 8.34 -2.95 -21.96
C PHE A 225 8.42 -1.50 -21.41
N GLY A 226 9.00 -0.57 -22.19
CA GLY A 226 9.08 0.84 -21.82
C GLY A 226 7.72 1.50 -21.63
N LEU A 227 6.74 1.21 -22.49
CA LEU A 227 5.38 1.75 -22.38
C LEU A 227 4.67 1.27 -21.09
N VAL A 228 4.77 -0.02 -20.78
CA VAL A 228 4.13 -0.59 -19.57
C VAL A 228 4.86 -0.16 -18.30
N LEU A 229 6.18 0.01 -18.34
CA LEU A 229 6.94 0.58 -17.22
C LEU A 229 6.55 2.04 -16.97
N ALA A 230 6.46 2.86 -18.01
CA ALA A 230 6.01 4.25 -17.90
C ALA A 230 4.58 4.33 -17.35
N TYR A 231 3.66 3.46 -17.83
CA TYR A 231 2.32 3.32 -17.27
C TYR A 231 2.37 3.01 -15.77
N ALA A 232 3.16 2.01 -15.36
CA ALA A 232 3.25 1.59 -13.97
C ALA A 232 3.78 2.72 -13.06
N VAL A 233 4.81 3.45 -13.50
CA VAL A 233 5.41 4.58 -12.77
C VAL A 233 4.41 5.74 -12.65
N ILE A 234 3.80 6.18 -13.75
CA ILE A 234 2.90 7.32 -13.76
C ILE A 234 1.61 7.01 -12.98
N CYS A 235 1.00 5.86 -13.23
CA CYS A 235 -0.22 5.43 -12.54
C CYS A 235 0.00 5.30 -11.01
N SER A 236 1.13 4.74 -10.59
CA SER A 236 1.46 4.63 -9.16
C SER A 236 1.79 5.97 -8.52
N GLY A 237 2.39 6.91 -9.27
CA GLY A 237 2.64 8.26 -8.80
C GLY A 237 1.35 8.98 -8.39
N ILE A 238 0.28 8.82 -9.15
CA ILE A 238 -1.05 9.40 -8.85
C ILE A 238 -1.54 8.94 -7.46
N THR A 239 -1.23 7.73 -7.03
CA THR A 239 -1.68 7.18 -5.74
C THR A 239 -0.98 7.78 -4.52
N GLY A 240 -0.06 8.73 -4.69
CA GLY A 240 0.47 9.57 -3.61
C GLY A 240 -0.54 10.60 -3.07
N LEU A 241 -1.55 10.97 -3.86
CA LEU A 241 -2.51 12.05 -3.53
C LEU A 241 -3.33 11.81 -2.25
N PRO A 242 -3.85 10.62 -1.93
CA PRO A 242 -4.71 10.42 -0.76
C PRO A 242 -4.11 10.86 0.57
N GLN A 243 -2.80 10.81 0.71
CA GLN A 243 -2.12 11.26 1.94
C GLN A 243 -2.23 12.78 2.16
N HIS A 244 -2.58 13.52 1.12
CA HIS A 244 -2.80 14.97 1.18
C HIS A 244 -4.28 15.36 1.33
N PHE A 245 -5.22 14.42 1.33
CA PHE A 245 -6.65 14.71 1.51
C PHE A 245 -6.96 15.45 2.82
N PRO A 246 -6.35 15.09 3.99
CA PRO A 246 -6.57 15.88 5.21
C PRO A 246 -6.13 17.34 5.05
N GLY A 247 -4.92 17.57 4.55
CA GLY A 247 -4.42 18.92 4.32
C GLY A 247 -5.17 19.68 3.22
N MET A 248 -5.71 18.96 2.23
CA MET A 248 -6.57 19.56 1.19
C MET A 248 -7.90 20.03 1.78
N ALA A 249 -8.55 19.21 2.60
CA ALA A 249 -9.78 19.57 3.31
C ALA A 249 -9.56 20.78 4.22
N GLU A 250 -8.43 20.84 4.93
CA GLU A 250 -8.05 21.98 5.75
C GLU A 250 -7.90 23.25 4.91
N SER A 251 -7.21 23.18 3.76
CA SER A 251 -7.00 24.32 2.88
C SER A 251 -8.31 24.85 2.26
N PHE A 252 -9.35 24.03 2.19
CA PHE A 252 -10.70 24.42 1.73
C PHE A 252 -11.63 24.86 2.87
N GLY A 253 -11.13 24.93 4.12
CA GLY A 253 -11.92 25.35 5.29
C GLY A 253 -12.90 24.30 5.80
N VAL A 254 -12.73 23.05 5.39
CA VAL A 254 -13.59 21.90 5.78
C VAL A 254 -12.76 20.77 6.40
N GLY A 255 -11.72 21.11 7.16
CA GLY A 255 -10.75 20.18 7.74
C GLY A 255 -11.36 18.98 8.48
N ALA A 256 -12.53 19.16 9.10
CA ALA A 256 -13.25 18.09 9.80
C ALA A 256 -13.55 16.86 8.93
N VAL A 257 -13.65 16.99 7.59
CA VAL A 257 -13.92 15.86 6.69
C VAL A 257 -12.64 15.19 6.15
N GLY A 258 -11.46 15.73 6.40
CA GLY A 258 -10.21 15.25 5.83
C GLY A 258 -9.90 13.78 6.19
N ALA A 259 -10.04 13.40 7.45
CA ALA A 259 -9.89 12.01 7.87
C ALA A 259 -10.96 11.09 7.28
N THR A 260 -12.19 11.59 7.12
CA THR A 260 -13.30 10.88 6.47
C THR A 260 -13.02 10.64 4.99
N MET A 261 -12.47 11.64 4.27
CA MET A 261 -12.01 11.48 2.88
C MET A 261 -11.02 10.32 2.76
N LEU A 262 -10.02 10.28 3.64
CA LEU A 262 -9.01 9.23 3.64
C LEU A 262 -9.65 7.85 3.93
N SER A 263 -10.56 7.77 4.89
CA SER A 263 -11.28 6.54 5.24
C SER A 263 -12.09 5.99 4.07
N PHE A 264 -12.92 6.82 3.45
CA PHE A 264 -13.74 6.41 2.30
C PHE A 264 -12.87 6.04 1.09
N CYS A 265 -11.75 6.74 0.87
CA CYS A 265 -10.77 6.37 -0.14
C CYS A 265 -10.21 4.96 0.11
N MET A 266 -9.86 4.60 1.34
CA MET A 266 -9.30 3.27 1.68
C MET A 266 -10.35 2.15 1.56
N ILE A 267 -11.59 2.40 1.97
CA ILE A 267 -12.70 1.46 1.78
C ILE A 267 -12.95 1.22 0.28
N ALA A 268 -13.06 2.30 -0.47
CA ALA A 268 -13.28 2.25 -1.91
C ALA A 268 -12.11 1.59 -2.67
N ASN A 269 -10.85 1.78 -2.24
CA ASN A 269 -9.70 1.08 -2.78
C ASN A 269 -9.85 -0.46 -2.65
N THR A 270 -10.32 -0.93 -1.50
CA THR A 270 -10.54 -2.36 -1.29
C THR A 270 -11.62 -2.90 -2.23
N ALA A 271 -12.74 -2.20 -2.36
CA ALA A 271 -13.81 -2.54 -3.31
C ALA A 271 -13.34 -2.43 -4.77
N GLY A 272 -12.57 -1.39 -5.09
CA GLY A 272 -12.05 -1.11 -6.43
C GLY A 272 -11.19 -2.25 -7.00
N LYS A 273 -10.44 -2.95 -6.16
CA LYS A 273 -9.63 -4.11 -6.59
C LYS A 273 -10.52 -5.25 -7.12
N VAL A 274 -11.63 -5.52 -6.44
CA VAL A 274 -12.59 -6.56 -6.85
C VAL A 274 -13.32 -6.13 -8.12
N VAL A 275 -13.80 -4.88 -8.13
CA VAL A 275 -14.52 -4.33 -9.30
C VAL A 275 -13.63 -4.29 -10.53
N LEU A 276 -12.37 -3.84 -10.40
CA LEU A 276 -11.43 -3.81 -11.51
C LEU A 276 -11.16 -5.21 -12.07
N GLY A 277 -10.93 -6.20 -11.20
CA GLY A 277 -10.74 -7.59 -11.64
C GLY A 277 -11.93 -8.09 -12.45
N ALA A 278 -13.17 -7.93 -11.93
CA ALA A 278 -14.39 -8.35 -12.62
C ALA A 278 -14.65 -7.60 -13.94
N LEU A 279 -14.27 -6.31 -14.02
CA LEU A 279 -14.36 -5.54 -15.26
C LEU A 279 -13.35 -6.04 -16.30
N VAL A 280 -12.12 -6.32 -15.88
CA VAL A 280 -11.09 -6.84 -16.79
C VAL A 280 -11.49 -8.20 -17.35
N ASP A 281 -12.07 -9.08 -16.54
CA ASP A 281 -12.57 -10.38 -17.00
C ASP A 281 -13.69 -10.25 -18.06
N LYS A 282 -14.50 -9.19 -18.00
CA LYS A 282 -15.63 -8.96 -18.91
C LYS A 282 -15.28 -8.10 -20.14
N LEU A 283 -14.48 -7.05 -19.95
CA LEU A 283 -14.25 -5.99 -20.95
C LEU A 283 -12.79 -5.94 -21.44
N GLY A 284 -11.90 -6.75 -20.84
CA GLY A 284 -10.45 -6.67 -21.05
C GLY A 284 -9.78 -5.53 -20.28
N ALA A 285 -8.46 -5.62 -20.11
CA ALA A 285 -7.71 -4.65 -19.31
C ALA A 285 -7.72 -3.24 -19.94
N ARG A 286 -7.61 -3.13 -21.27
CA ARG A 286 -7.60 -1.84 -21.97
C ARG A 286 -8.82 -0.99 -21.63
N VAL A 287 -10.04 -1.52 -21.83
CA VAL A 287 -11.29 -0.79 -21.62
C VAL A 287 -11.49 -0.47 -20.14
N SER A 288 -11.23 -1.43 -19.28
CA SER A 288 -11.39 -1.28 -17.83
C SER A 288 -10.48 -0.19 -17.26
N ILE A 289 -9.21 -0.13 -17.68
CA ILE A 289 -8.26 0.89 -17.22
C ILE A 289 -8.67 2.27 -17.73
N LEU A 290 -9.10 2.40 -19.00
CA LEU A 290 -9.58 3.68 -19.54
C LEU A 290 -10.82 4.18 -18.80
N ALA A 291 -11.77 3.28 -18.44
CA ALA A 291 -12.92 3.65 -17.62
C ALA A 291 -12.49 4.19 -16.24
N TYR A 292 -11.49 3.56 -15.61
CA TYR A 292 -10.94 4.04 -14.35
C TYR A 292 -10.19 5.38 -14.50
N CYS A 293 -9.49 5.62 -15.61
CA CYS A 293 -8.89 6.93 -15.89
C CYS A 293 -9.97 8.03 -15.97
N VAL A 294 -11.12 7.73 -16.59
CA VAL A 294 -12.26 8.69 -16.62
C VAL A 294 -12.76 8.96 -15.20
N LEU A 295 -12.92 7.93 -14.36
CA LEU A 295 -13.35 8.11 -12.97
C LEU A 295 -12.33 8.93 -12.15
N ILE A 296 -11.02 8.76 -12.37
CA ILE A 296 -9.99 9.61 -11.74
C ILE A 296 -10.19 11.07 -12.17
N LEU A 297 -10.36 11.32 -13.46
CA LEU A 297 -10.56 12.69 -13.97
C LEU A 297 -11.82 13.33 -13.38
N VAL A 298 -12.92 12.58 -13.23
CA VAL A 298 -14.14 13.05 -12.55
C VAL A 298 -13.85 13.36 -11.07
N SER A 299 -13.12 12.50 -10.38
CA SER A 299 -12.71 12.76 -8.99
C SER A 299 -11.87 14.01 -8.87
N LEU A 300 -10.85 14.18 -9.72
CA LEU A 300 -9.98 15.36 -9.72
C LEU A 300 -10.75 16.63 -10.06
N PHE A 301 -11.72 16.56 -10.98
CA PHE A 301 -12.61 17.68 -11.29
C PHE A 301 -13.44 18.10 -10.06
N LEU A 302 -14.02 17.12 -9.34
CA LEU A 302 -14.76 17.42 -8.11
C LEU A 302 -13.86 18.05 -7.04
N LEU A 303 -12.63 17.54 -6.86
CA LEU A 303 -11.66 18.09 -5.90
C LEU A 303 -11.24 19.52 -6.27
N LEU A 304 -11.20 19.86 -7.57
CA LEU A 304 -10.75 21.17 -8.05
C LEU A 304 -11.85 22.24 -7.95
N PHE A 305 -13.10 21.88 -8.21
CA PHE A 305 -14.18 22.87 -8.40
C PHE A 305 -15.28 22.82 -7.33
N VAL A 306 -15.39 21.73 -6.55
CA VAL A 306 -16.49 21.55 -5.59
C VAL A 306 -15.94 21.33 -4.19
N HIS A 307 -15.99 22.37 -3.35
CA HIS A 307 -15.37 22.38 -2.02
C HIS A 307 -16.37 22.10 -0.88
N SER A 308 -17.53 21.50 -1.16
CA SER A 308 -18.43 21.05 -0.09
C SER A 308 -17.92 19.76 0.54
N GLY A 309 -18.07 19.61 1.87
CA GLY A 309 -17.54 18.43 2.60
C GLY A 309 -18.04 17.11 2.01
N THR A 310 -19.31 17.00 1.65
CA THR A 310 -19.89 15.78 1.05
C THR A 310 -19.27 15.49 -0.33
N ALA A 311 -19.10 16.50 -1.18
CA ALA A 311 -18.50 16.33 -2.51
C ALA A 311 -17.04 15.90 -2.43
N LEU A 312 -16.28 16.42 -1.47
CA LEU A 312 -14.90 16.01 -1.23
C LEU A 312 -14.79 14.55 -0.78
N VAL A 313 -15.70 14.08 0.08
CA VAL A 313 -15.76 12.67 0.49
C VAL A 313 -16.12 11.77 -0.68
N VAL A 314 -17.10 12.17 -1.52
CA VAL A 314 -17.47 11.42 -2.73
C VAL A 314 -16.31 11.39 -3.72
N ALA A 315 -15.64 12.51 -3.95
CA ALA A 315 -14.45 12.57 -4.80
C ALA A 315 -13.32 11.66 -4.30
N ALA A 316 -13.05 11.67 -2.99
CA ALA A 316 -12.07 10.79 -2.37
C ALA A 316 -12.43 9.31 -2.51
N ALA A 317 -13.72 8.94 -2.40
CA ALA A 317 -14.19 7.58 -2.62
C ALA A 317 -14.03 7.16 -4.09
N LEU A 318 -14.39 8.01 -5.05
CA LEU A 318 -14.16 7.75 -6.48
C LEU A 318 -12.68 7.56 -6.78
N PHE A 319 -11.82 8.41 -6.20
CA PHE A 319 -10.37 8.27 -6.32
C PHE A 319 -9.88 6.93 -5.74
N GLY A 320 -10.43 6.55 -4.58
CA GLY A 320 -10.11 5.29 -3.92
C GLY A 320 -10.40 4.07 -4.77
N LEU A 321 -11.55 4.01 -5.47
CA LEU A 321 -11.84 2.94 -6.43
C LEU A 321 -10.69 2.79 -7.43
N CYS A 322 -10.20 3.91 -7.94
CA CYS A 322 -9.17 3.96 -8.97
C CYS A 322 -7.75 3.73 -8.45
N TYR A 323 -7.52 3.84 -7.16
CA TYR A 323 -6.25 3.49 -6.51
C TYR A 323 -5.81 2.06 -6.84
N SER A 324 -6.76 1.16 -7.11
CA SER A 324 -6.51 -0.22 -7.50
C SER A 324 -5.73 -0.37 -8.83
N LEU A 325 -5.71 0.66 -9.69
CA LEU A 325 -4.92 0.65 -10.94
C LEU A 325 -3.43 0.44 -10.68
N ALA A 326 -2.88 1.07 -9.65
CA ALA A 326 -1.46 0.96 -9.29
C ALA A 326 -1.06 -0.40 -8.71
N THR A 327 -2.02 -1.23 -8.33
CA THR A 327 -1.75 -2.56 -7.78
C THR A 327 -2.24 -3.65 -8.72
N VAL A 328 -3.54 -3.83 -8.79
CA VAL A 328 -4.18 -4.87 -9.61
C VAL A 328 -4.08 -4.52 -11.11
N GLY A 329 -4.25 -3.24 -11.47
CA GLY A 329 -4.18 -2.79 -12.87
C GLY A 329 -2.83 -3.08 -13.54
N ILE A 330 -1.71 -2.81 -12.85
CA ILE A 330 -0.37 -3.12 -13.36
C ILE A 330 -0.20 -4.62 -13.58
N SER A 331 -0.65 -5.45 -12.63
CA SER A 331 -0.58 -6.91 -12.70
C SER A 331 -1.37 -7.45 -13.89
N LEU A 332 -2.63 -7.03 -14.03
CA LEU A 332 -3.52 -7.49 -15.12
C LEU A 332 -3.03 -7.02 -16.49
N THR A 333 -2.57 -5.76 -16.60
CA THR A 333 -1.96 -5.24 -17.85
C THR A 333 -0.72 -6.05 -18.22
N THR A 334 0.16 -6.31 -17.26
CA THR A 334 1.37 -7.10 -17.50
C THR A 334 1.04 -8.49 -18.02
N ARG A 335 0.07 -9.16 -17.37
CA ARG A 335 -0.39 -10.49 -17.78
C ARG A 335 -1.01 -10.49 -19.17
N GLU A 336 -1.84 -9.50 -19.47
CA GLU A 336 -2.51 -9.42 -20.78
C GLU A 336 -1.55 -9.03 -21.90
N VAL A 337 -0.60 -8.11 -21.65
CA VAL A 337 0.33 -7.61 -22.67
C VAL A 337 1.48 -8.59 -22.95
N PHE A 338 2.08 -9.19 -21.92
CA PHE A 338 3.27 -10.04 -22.05
C PHE A 338 2.98 -11.54 -21.96
N GLY A 339 1.75 -11.92 -21.61
CA GLY A 339 1.36 -13.31 -21.37
C GLY A 339 1.91 -13.87 -20.06
N LEU A 340 1.43 -15.05 -19.66
CA LEU A 340 1.84 -15.71 -18.43
C LEU A 340 3.33 -16.10 -18.43
N ALA A 341 3.87 -16.50 -19.58
CA ALA A 341 5.24 -16.95 -19.71
C ALA A 341 6.29 -15.86 -19.41
N ASN A 342 6.02 -14.59 -19.74
CA ASN A 342 6.90 -13.47 -19.46
C ASN A 342 6.53 -12.71 -18.18
N TYR A 343 5.37 -12.99 -17.57
CA TYR A 343 4.85 -12.24 -16.43
C TYR A 343 5.84 -12.20 -15.25
N THR A 344 6.32 -13.34 -14.82
CA THR A 344 7.25 -13.48 -13.68
C THR A 344 8.57 -12.75 -13.91
N ARG A 345 8.99 -12.61 -15.17
CA ARG A 345 10.21 -11.93 -15.58
C ARG A 345 10.08 -10.40 -15.55
N VAL A 346 8.93 -9.85 -15.96
CA VAL A 346 8.79 -8.39 -16.16
C VAL A 346 8.02 -7.68 -15.02
N TYR A 347 7.04 -8.34 -14.41
CA TYR A 347 6.18 -7.75 -13.38
C TYR A 347 6.93 -7.20 -12.15
N PRO A 348 7.98 -7.87 -11.63
CA PRO A 348 8.74 -7.33 -10.50
C PRO A 348 9.35 -5.95 -10.78
N THR A 349 9.83 -5.70 -12.00
CA THR A 349 10.38 -4.40 -12.40
C THR A 349 9.29 -3.32 -12.44
N PHE A 350 8.12 -3.64 -12.97
CA PHE A 350 6.99 -2.70 -13.03
C PHE A 350 6.45 -2.38 -11.64
N SER A 351 6.34 -3.38 -10.78
CA SER A 351 5.94 -3.21 -9.39
C SER A 351 6.94 -2.37 -8.60
N LEU A 352 8.25 -2.62 -8.77
CA LEU A 352 9.30 -1.82 -8.13
C LEU A 352 9.24 -0.36 -8.59
N GLY A 353 9.18 -0.13 -9.91
CA GLY A 353 9.06 1.22 -10.47
C GLY A 353 7.84 1.96 -9.95
N GLY A 354 6.70 1.27 -9.87
CA GLY A 354 5.46 1.82 -9.30
C GLY A 354 5.60 2.17 -7.82
N ASN A 355 6.18 1.30 -7.01
CA ASN A 355 6.36 1.57 -5.57
C ASN A 355 7.29 2.75 -5.30
N VAL A 356 8.39 2.87 -6.06
CA VAL A 356 9.30 4.02 -5.99
C VAL A 356 8.59 5.30 -6.39
N ALA A 357 7.78 5.26 -7.46
CA ALA A 357 7.01 6.41 -7.90
C ALA A 357 5.96 6.84 -6.85
N ASN A 358 5.19 5.92 -6.30
CA ASN A 358 4.24 6.21 -5.22
C ASN A 358 4.93 6.91 -4.03
N ALA A 359 6.06 6.38 -3.58
CA ALA A 359 6.83 6.95 -2.48
C ALA A 359 7.32 8.38 -2.81
N ALA A 360 7.89 8.58 -4.00
CA ALA A 360 8.42 9.88 -4.41
C ALA A 360 7.31 10.93 -4.62
N PHE A 361 6.22 10.56 -5.28
CA PHE A 361 5.14 11.50 -5.60
C PHE A 361 4.40 12.00 -4.37
N SER A 362 4.31 11.24 -3.29
CA SER A 362 3.76 11.75 -2.02
C SER A 362 4.53 12.99 -1.55
N SER A 363 5.87 12.99 -1.67
CA SER A 363 6.69 14.16 -1.31
C SER A 363 6.63 15.26 -2.36
N ILE A 364 6.64 14.89 -3.65
CA ILE A 364 6.52 15.86 -4.76
C ILE A 364 5.25 16.69 -4.61
N ILE A 365 4.12 16.08 -4.26
CA ILE A 365 2.85 16.78 -4.01
C ILE A 365 3.02 17.82 -2.88
N GLY A 366 3.68 17.45 -1.79
CA GLY A 366 3.96 18.38 -0.70
C GLY A 366 4.81 19.58 -1.14
N PHE A 367 5.89 19.33 -1.91
CA PHE A 367 6.71 20.41 -2.47
C PHE A 367 5.97 21.26 -3.51
N MET A 368 5.09 20.66 -4.30
CA MET A 368 4.23 21.41 -5.23
C MET A 368 3.30 22.35 -4.46
N TYR A 369 2.73 21.90 -3.34
CA TYR A 369 1.93 22.75 -2.46
C TYR A 369 2.78 23.91 -1.89
N ASP A 370 3.97 23.62 -1.37
CA ASP A 370 4.87 24.63 -0.80
C ASP A 370 5.26 25.70 -1.84
N PHE A 371 5.45 25.27 -3.10
CA PHE A 371 5.80 26.17 -4.21
C PHE A 371 4.61 27.01 -4.70
N SER A 372 3.42 26.42 -4.82
CA SER A 372 2.25 27.07 -5.45
C SER A 372 1.28 27.70 -4.45
N GLY A 373 1.45 27.43 -3.15
CA GLY A 373 0.56 27.92 -2.09
C GLY A 373 -0.81 27.23 -2.06
N GLY A 374 -0.98 26.09 -2.80
CA GLY A 374 -2.25 25.38 -2.86
C GLY A 374 -2.19 24.06 -3.61
N TYR A 375 -3.31 23.33 -3.65
CA TYR A 375 -3.37 22.03 -4.32
C TYR A 375 -3.79 22.10 -5.81
N ALA A 376 -4.15 23.26 -6.35
CA ALA A 376 -4.62 23.38 -7.73
C ALA A 376 -3.58 22.87 -8.75
N LEU A 377 -2.30 23.27 -8.60
CA LEU A 377 -1.21 22.79 -9.45
C LEU A 377 -1.09 21.27 -9.39
N THR A 378 -1.15 20.69 -8.20
CA THR A 378 -1.11 19.25 -7.99
C THR A 378 -2.23 18.54 -8.74
N LEU A 379 -3.47 19.04 -8.64
CA LEU A 379 -4.63 18.44 -9.30
C LEU A 379 -4.52 18.50 -10.82
N TYR A 380 -4.00 19.60 -11.39
CA TYR A 380 -3.74 19.70 -12.83
C TYR A 380 -2.65 18.71 -13.29
N VAL A 381 -1.56 18.58 -12.54
CA VAL A 381 -0.49 17.60 -12.84
C VAL A 381 -1.04 16.19 -12.75
N MET A 382 -1.85 15.86 -11.74
CA MET A 382 -2.49 14.54 -11.62
C MET A 382 -3.45 14.26 -12.78
N ALA A 383 -4.18 15.26 -13.26
CA ALA A 383 -5.03 15.12 -14.44
C ALA A 383 -4.20 14.84 -15.71
N ALA A 384 -3.09 15.56 -15.91
CA ALA A 384 -2.17 15.29 -17.02
C ALA A 384 -1.54 13.89 -16.94
N MET A 385 -1.13 13.47 -15.75
CA MET A 385 -0.62 12.09 -15.51
C MET A 385 -1.70 11.05 -15.81
N THR A 386 -2.95 11.30 -15.46
CA THR A 386 -4.07 10.38 -15.75
C THR A 386 -4.31 10.27 -17.25
N LEU A 387 -4.29 11.38 -17.99
CA LEU A 387 -4.38 11.38 -19.46
C LEU A 387 -3.19 10.62 -20.08
N ALA A 388 -1.97 10.84 -19.58
CA ALA A 388 -0.78 10.11 -20.01
C ALA A 388 -0.92 8.60 -19.74
N THR A 389 -1.46 8.21 -18.57
CA THR A 389 -1.76 6.81 -18.22
C THR A 389 -2.69 6.17 -19.27
N GLY A 390 -3.77 6.86 -19.64
CA GLY A 390 -4.69 6.40 -20.69
C GLY A 390 -4.03 6.27 -22.05
N ALA A 391 -3.24 7.28 -22.47
CA ALA A 391 -2.50 7.24 -23.73
C ALA A 391 -1.48 6.09 -23.81
N LEU A 392 -0.73 5.85 -22.72
CA LEU A 392 0.23 4.76 -22.63
C LEU A 392 -0.43 3.38 -22.76
N ILE A 393 -1.60 3.20 -22.12
CA ILE A 393 -2.37 1.96 -22.25
C ILE A 393 -2.84 1.76 -23.68
N VAL A 394 -3.40 2.79 -24.32
CA VAL A 394 -3.80 2.72 -25.72
C VAL A 394 -2.61 2.34 -26.61
N ALA A 395 -1.46 3.00 -26.44
CA ALA A 395 -0.26 2.72 -27.21
C ALA A 395 0.30 1.30 -26.97
N ALA A 396 0.28 0.82 -25.71
CA ALA A 396 0.77 -0.51 -25.37
C ALA A 396 -0.08 -1.60 -26.03
N PHE A 397 -1.41 -1.47 -25.97
CA PHE A 397 -2.32 -2.43 -26.59
C PHE A 397 -2.34 -2.36 -28.13
N SER A 398 -2.09 -1.19 -28.71
CA SER A 398 -1.97 -1.06 -30.18
C SER A 398 -0.68 -1.69 -30.74
N LYS A 399 0.39 -1.76 -29.96
CA LYS A 399 1.66 -2.39 -30.36
C LYS A 399 1.70 -3.89 -30.07
N ARG A 400 0.78 -4.41 -29.28
CA ARG A 400 0.62 -5.84 -29.05
C ARG A 400 -0.04 -6.54 -30.24
N ALA A 401 -0.99 -5.86 -30.93
CA ALA A 401 -1.68 -6.34 -32.13
C ALA A 401 -0.75 -6.33 -33.34
#